data_024ce1e6546c7f34d68eaf87866cbcc3
#
_entry.id   024ce1e6546c7f34d68eaf87866cbcc3
#
_cell.length_a   1.000
_cell.length_b   1.000
_cell.length_c   1.000
_cell.angle_alpha   90.00
_cell.angle_beta   90.00
_cell.angle_gamma   90.00
#
_symmetry.space_group_name_H-M   'P 1'
#
loop_
_entity.id
_entity.type
_entity.pdbx_description
1 polymer ?
#
loop_
_entity_poly.entity_id
_entity_poly.type
_entity_poly.pdbx_seq_one_letter_code
_entity_poly.pdbx_strand_id
1 'polypeptide(L)'
;MRSKVGILAAVVCWGCAIDLAPEDGQPGNAGVSAPAIQKCKVPLMGVDTLEGRLDSARVDDGQLLLVSAMATIGSQVTSAGLGVTREGDCPRVDDVLAAPIVDVSALASDLLAVPLGALSTAPAYLYFSTLRENGAPGDGIGVARYEPGVAKFVAVTWLWTRDRPSYGSSAVLNGNTVYVFGGKAARFLAADVYLARVPLSEIEQSAAYEYWQGGGNWGAEADLAAPLVEGGVSPSVTWNPVHERWLMAYATPLARDVTVRTGLDVKGPWSAPMSFAACDLPSSDAQSFCDDVVLHPLLAEPDDIVLSHAVRSFNRLASAPLSDYETRLLHSTWPTTLP
;
A
#
# COMPACT_ATOMS: atom_id res chain seq x y z
N MET A 1 -29.25 -23.60 -12.48
CA MET A 1 -28.90 -23.24 -11.10
C MET A 1 -27.39 -23.12 -11.02
N ARG A 2 -26.84 -21.92 -11.17
CA ARG A 2 -25.39 -21.65 -11.06
C ARG A 2 -25.12 -21.17 -9.64
N SER A 3 -24.34 -21.93 -8.90
CA SER A 3 -23.88 -21.64 -7.55
C SER A 3 -23.04 -20.36 -7.58
N LYS A 4 -23.43 -19.35 -6.79
CA LYS A 4 -22.63 -18.18 -6.54
C LYS A 4 -21.48 -18.59 -5.61
N VAL A 5 -20.30 -18.76 -6.15
CA VAL A 5 -19.08 -18.89 -5.35
C VAL A 5 -18.69 -17.47 -4.93
N GLY A 6 -19.03 -17.12 -3.70
CA GLY A 6 -18.49 -15.93 -3.06
C GLY A 6 -17.00 -16.18 -2.79
N ILE A 7 -16.13 -15.49 -3.50
CA ILE A 7 -14.70 -15.46 -3.19
C ILE A 7 -14.56 -14.63 -1.91
N LEU A 8 -14.53 -15.29 -0.77
CA LEU A 8 -14.04 -14.69 0.47
C LEU A 8 -12.55 -14.50 0.30
N ALA A 9 -12.11 -13.27 0.17
CA ALA A 9 -10.71 -12.91 0.34
C ALA A 9 -10.32 -13.14 1.80
N ALA A 10 -9.98 -14.38 2.13
CA ALA A 10 -9.42 -14.74 3.41
C ALA A 10 -7.96 -14.26 3.43
N VAL A 11 -7.74 -13.07 3.97
CA VAL A 11 -6.44 -12.79 4.58
C VAL A 11 -6.28 -13.80 5.70
N VAL A 12 -5.41 -14.79 5.48
CA VAL A 12 -5.12 -15.84 6.45
C VAL A 12 -4.38 -15.20 7.63
N CYS A 13 -5.12 -14.67 8.58
CA CYS A 13 -4.66 -14.61 9.96
C CYS A 13 -4.78 -16.03 10.52
N TRP A 14 -3.67 -16.71 10.70
CA TRP A 14 -3.62 -17.99 11.38
C TRP A 14 -4.16 -17.84 12.81
N GLY A 15 -5.26 -18.51 13.05
CA GLY A 15 -6.05 -18.69 14.21
C GLY A 15 -5.47 -18.26 15.55
N CYS A 16 -6.14 -17.32 16.20
CA CYS A 16 -6.23 -17.24 17.67
C CYS A 16 -7.51 -16.48 18.02
N ALA A 17 -8.39 -17.13 18.75
CA ALA A 17 -9.42 -16.43 19.50
C ALA A 17 -8.72 -15.73 20.66
N ILE A 18 -8.93 -14.43 20.80
CA ILE A 18 -8.36 -13.64 21.90
C ILE A 18 -9.48 -12.94 22.65
N ASP A 19 -9.55 -13.21 23.93
CA ASP A 19 -10.22 -12.34 24.90
C ASP A 19 -9.34 -11.10 25.08
N LEU A 20 -9.74 -9.98 24.51
CA LEU A 20 -9.09 -8.69 24.72
C LEU A 20 -9.74 -8.02 25.93
N ALA A 21 -9.07 -8.09 27.08
CA ALA A 21 -9.35 -7.17 28.17
C ALA A 21 -8.92 -5.74 27.76
N PRO A 22 -9.71 -4.69 28.05
CA PRO A 22 -9.31 -3.33 27.76
C PRO A 22 -8.13 -2.93 28.68
N GLU A 23 -6.99 -2.56 28.10
CA GLU A 23 -5.93 -1.88 28.83
C GLU A 23 -6.29 -0.40 28.98
N ASP A 24 -6.55 -0.02 30.21
CA ASP A 24 -6.73 1.36 30.65
C ASP A 24 -5.40 2.13 30.62
N GLY A 25 -5.39 3.29 29.95
CA GLY A 25 -4.57 4.43 30.34
C GLY A 25 -3.25 4.64 29.61
N GLN A 26 -3.27 5.24 28.44
CA GLN A 26 -2.14 6.10 28.03
C GLN A 26 -2.40 7.55 28.48
N PRO A 27 -1.37 8.23 29.06
CA PRO A 27 -1.51 9.62 29.45
C PRO A 27 -1.67 10.52 28.23
N GLY A 28 -2.76 11.25 28.21
CA GLY A 28 -3.09 12.20 27.16
C GLY A 28 -2.00 13.27 26.99
N ASN A 29 -1.46 13.37 25.80
CA ASN A 29 -0.65 14.49 25.36
C ASN A 29 -1.57 15.70 25.21
N ALA A 30 -1.48 16.61 26.17
CA ALA A 30 -2.23 17.87 26.14
C ALA A 30 -1.62 18.83 25.11
N GLY A 31 -2.41 19.29 24.17
CA GLY A 31 -2.22 20.63 23.61
C GLY A 31 -1.74 20.77 22.17
N VAL A 32 -1.70 19.73 21.35
CA VAL A 32 -1.47 19.91 19.90
C VAL A 32 -2.79 19.69 19.17
N SER A 33 -3.32 20.72 18.53
CA SER A 33 -4.50 20.56 17.67
C SER A 33 -4.12 19.60 16.54
N ALA A 34 -4.85 18.47 16.45
CA ALA A 34 -4.71 17.58 15.31
C ALA A 34 -4.93 18.38 14.01
N PRO A 35 -4.18 18.10 12.93
CA PRO A 35 -4.38 18.76 11.65
C PRO A 35 -5.84 18.59 11.20
N ALA A 36 -6.36 19.60 10.52
CA ALA A 36 -7.69 19.51 9.92
C ALA A 36 -7.64 18.44 8.80
N ILE A 37 -8.25 17.29 9.04
CA ILE A 37 -8.26 16.18 8.09
C ILE A 37 -9.57 16.23 7.32
N GLN A 38 -9.44 16.36 6.00
CA GLN A 38 -10.55 16.25 5.08
C GLN A 38 -10.69 14.82 4.60
N LYS A 39 -11.89 14.25 4.73
CA LYS A 39 -12.23 12.94 4.16
C LYS A 39 -12.70 13.14 2.73
N CYS A 40 -12.02 12.50 1.80
CA CYS A 40 -12.39 12.50 0.39
C CYS A 40 -13.26 11.29 0.06
N LYS A 41 -14.46 11.54 -0.44
CA LYS A 41 -15.25 10.53 -1.11
C LYS A 41 -14.85 10.55 -2.59
N VAL A 42 -14.23 9.49 -3.08
CA VAL A 42 -13.85 9.39 -4.50
C VAL A 42 -15.09 9.03 -5.31
N PRO A 43 -15.62 9.91 -6.18
CA PRO A 43 -16.68 9.51 -7.10
C PRO A 43 -16.15 8.43 -8.05
N LEU A 44 -16.83 7.29 -8.11
CA LEU A 44 -16.43 6.15 -8.91
C LEU A 44 -17.27 6.10 -10.19
N MET A 45 -16.64 6.27 -11.35
CA MET A 45 -17.28 6.07 -12.65
C MET A 45 -16.98 4.66 -13.16
N GLY A 46 -18.01 3.82 -13.24
CA GLY A 46 -17.86 2.45 -13.74
C GLY A 46 -17.27 1.43 -12.77
N VAL A 47 -17.07 1.80 -11.51
CA VAL A 47 -16.62 0.92 -10.43
C VAL A 47 -17.65 0.95 -9.32
N ASP A 48 -18.07 -0.21 -8.83
CA ASP A 48 -19.06 -0.31 -7.75
C ASP A 48 -18.41 -0.10 -6.37
N THR A 49 -17.23 -0.71 -6.14
CA THR A 49 -16.47 -0.54 -4.88
C THR A 49 -14.97 -0.64 -5.12
N LEU A 50 -14.19 0.04 -4.27
CA LEU A 50 -12.74 -0.11 -4.16
C LEU A 50 -12.39 -0.64 -2.77
N GLU A 51 -11.67 -1.75 -2.74
CA GLU A 51 -11.25 -2.38 -1.50
C GLU A 51 -9.74 -2.66 -1.52
N GLY A 52 -9.13 -2.65 -0.33
CA GLY A 52 -7.72 -2.98 -0.19
C GLY A 52 -6.79 -1.82 -0.57
N ARG A 53 -5.60 -2.18 -1.00
CA ARG A 53 -4.57 -1.21 -1.34
C ARG A 53 -4.94 -0.42 -2.58
N LEU A 54 -4.75 0.89 -2.49
CA LEU A 54 -4.88 1.84 -3.59
C LEU A 54 -3.56 2.60 -3.73
N ASP A 55 -2.91 2.51 -4.86
CA ASP A 55 -1.67 3.24 -5.13
C ASP A 55 -1.86 4.24 -6.27
N SER A 56 -0.93 5.18 -6.45
CA SER A 56 -0.96 6.14 -7.54
C SER A 56 0.30 6.03 -8.41
N ALA A 57 0.12 6.03 -9.72
CA ALA A 57 1.19 5.96 -10.70
C ALA A 57 1.01 7.00 -11.80
N ARG A 58 2.11 7.53 -12.30
CA ARG A 58 2.14 8.25 -13.56
C ARG A 58 2.78 7.34 -14.62
N VAL A 59 2.07 7.09 -15.69
CA VAL A 59 2.53 6.24 -16.79
C VAL A 59 3.11 7.07 -17.94
N ASP A 60 3.68 6.41 -18.94
CA ASP A 60 4.58 6.99 -19.94
C ASP A 60 4.02 8.17 -20.75
N ASP A 61 2.71 8.25 -20.94
CA ASP A 61 2.03 9.37 -21.58
C ASP A 61 1.73 10.55 -20.63
N GLY A 62 2.17 10.43 -19.39
CA GLY A 62 1.90 11.40 -18.32
C GLY A 62 0.56 11.21 -17.63
N GLN A 63 -0.24 10.21 -18.05
CA GLN A 63 -1.53 9.90 -17.46
C GLN A 63 -1.37 9.47 -16.00
N LEU A 64 -2.21 10.03 -15.13
CA LEU A 64 -2.28 9.65 -13.73
C LEU A 64 -3.25 8.49 -13.54
N LEU A 65 -2.78 7.43 -12.90
CA LEU A 65 -3.56 6.26 -12.57
C LEU A 65 -3.71 6.12 -11.05
N LEU A 66 -4.89 5.67 -10.60
CA LEU A 66 -5.02 4.94 -9.34
C LEU A 66 -5.03 3.45 -9.66
N VAL A 67 -4.14 2.72 -9.01
CA VAL A 67 -4.01 1.27 -9.15
C VAL A 67 -4.64 0.63 -7.93
N SER A 68 -5.81 0.01 -8.13
CA SER A 68 -6.54 -0.69 -7.07
C SER A 68 -6.15 -2.16 -7.01
N ALA A 69 -5.87 -2.66 -5.81
CA ALA A 69 -5.65 -4.07 -5.57
C ALA A 69 -6.92 -4.89 -5.78
N MET A 70 -8.06 -4.34 -5.37
CA MET A 70 -9.38 -4.95 -5.55
C MET A 70 -10.43 -3.89 -5.90
N ALA A 71 -11.07 -4.07 -7.04
CA ALA A 71 -12.20 -3.27 -7.48
C ALA A 71 -13.36 -4.20 -7.84
N THR A 72 -14.59 -3.83 -7.49
CA THR A 72 -15.79 -4.50 -8.00
C THR A 72 -16.29 -3.73 -9.19
N ILE A 73 -16.37 -4.41 -10.35
CA ILE A 73 -16.87 -3.87 -11.61
C ILE A 73 -18.00 -4.79 -12.08
N GLY A 74 -19.23 -4.34 -11.94
CA GLY A 74 -20.42 -5.19 -12.14
C GLY A 74 -20.42 -6.38 -11.16
N SER A 75 -20.21 -7.60 -11.64
CA SER A 75 -20.20 -8.82 -10.80
C SER A 75 -18.78 -9.38 -10.57
N GLN A 76 -17.76 -8.72 -11.04
CA GLN A 76 -16.37 -9.23 -10.97
C GLN A 76 -15.55 -8.43 -9.96
N VAL A 77 -14.74 -9.14 -9.19
CA VAL A 77 -13.70 -8.57 -8.33
C VAL A 77 -12.35 -8.78 -9.01
N THR A 78 -11.63 -7.70 -9.25
CA THR A 78 -10.36 -7.73 -9.99
C THR A 78 -9.47 -6.57 -9.56
N SER A 79 -8.18 -6.61 -9.91
CA SER A 79 -7.35 -5.40 -9.84
C SER A 79 -7.74 -4.44 -10.97
N ALA A 80 -7.68 -3.14 -10.73
CA ALA A 80 -8.06 -2.15 -11.73
C ALA A 80 -7.08 -0.99 -11.80
N GLY A 81 -6.89 -0.47 -13.02
CA GLY A 81 -6.27 0.82 -13.29
C GLY A 81 -7.35 1.84 -13.62
N LEU A 82 -7.39 2.91 -12.84
CA LEU A 82 -8.41 3.93 -12.91
C LEU A 82 -7.77 5.24 -13.35
N GLY A 83 -8.27 5.83 -14.43
CA GLY A 83 -7.91 7.18 -14.84
C GLY A 83 -8.46 8.17 -13.84
N VAL A 84 -7.63 9.10 -13.37
CA VAL A 84 -8.05 10.09 -12.39
C VAL A 84 -7.66 11.50 -12.82
N THR A 85 -8.55 12.43 -12.50
CA THR A 85 -8.25 13.86 -12.46
C THR A 85 -8.39 14.37 -11.05
N ARG A 86 -7.71 15.48 -10.78
CA ARG A 86 -7.87 16.19 -9.52
C ARG A 86 -8.97 17.23 -9.68
N GLU A 87 -9.94 17.19 -8.78
CA GLU A 87 -11.03 18.18 -8.72
C GLU A 87 -11.05 18.81 -7.31
N GLY A 88 -10.44 19.99 -7.18
CA GLY A 88 -10.21 20.59 -5.87
C GLY A 88 -9.23 19.77 -5.03
N ASP A 89 -9.57 19.51 -3.77
CA ASP A 89 -8.72 18.78 -2.81
C ASP A 89 -8.86 17.26 -2.89
N CYS A 90 -9.79 16.75 -3.69
CA CYS A 90 -10.07 15.32 -3.80
C CYS A 90 -9.90 14.82 -5.23
N PRO A 91 -9.37 13.62 -5.43
CA PRO A 91 -9.32 13.00 -6.76
C PRO A 91 -10.71 12.54 -7.19
N ARG A 92 -10.93 12.53 -8.50
CA ARG A 92 -12.09 11.93 -9.14
C ARG A 92 -11.64 10.83 -10.07
N VAL A 93 -12.28 9.67 -10.00
CA VAL A 93 -12.11 8.60 -10.99
C VAL A 93 -12.97 8.94 -12.21
N ASP A 94 -12.33 9.09 -13.36
CA ASP A 94 -12.99 9.44 -14.62
C ASP A 94 -13.36 8.22 -15.45
N ASP A 95 -12.50 7.18 -15.44
CA ASP A 95 -12.70 5.98 -16.25
C ASP A 95 -11.96 4.77 -15.67
N VAL A 96 -12.41 3.56 -16.05
CA VAL A 96 -11.69 2.30 -15.85
C VAL A 96 -10.86 2.01 -17.08
N LEU A 97 -9.56 2.19 -16.99
CA LEU A 97 -8.64 2.03 -18.11
C LEU A 97 -8.30 0.58 -18.41
N ALA A 98 -8.14 -0.23 -17.37
CA ALA A 98 -7.88 -1.66 -17.49
C ALA A 98 -8.32 -2.44 -16.25
N ALA A 99 -8.89 -3.62 -16.46
CA ALA A 99 -9.25 -4.60 -15.45
C ALA A 99 -9.12 -6.03 -16.03
N PRO A 100 -8.21 -6.90 -15.54
CA PRO A 100 -7.17 -6.60 -14.55
C PRO A 100 -6.11 -5.64 -15.08
N ILE A 101 -5.54 -4.83 -14.18
CA ILE A 101 -4.48 -3.88 -14.55
C ILE A 101 -3.12 -4.56 -14.68
N VAL A 102 -2.88 -5.70 -14.01
CA VAL A 102 -1.64 -6.46 -14.11
C VAL A 102 -1.89 -7.76 -14.87
N ASP A 103 -1.13 -7.97 -15.93
CA ASP A 103 -1.13 -9.22 -16.70
C ASP A 103 0.04 -10.10 -16.23
N VAL A 104 -0.28 -11.23 -15.61
CA VAL A 104 0.69 -12.22 -15.11
C VAL A 104 0.72 -13.49 -15.98
N SER A 105 0.01 -13.53 -17.09
CA SER A 105 -0.16 -14.72 -17.92
C SER A 105 1.15 -15.31 -18.43
N ALA A 106 2.18 -14.46 -18.62
CA ALA A 106 3.52 -14.89 -19.03
C ALA A 106 4.29 -15.64 -17.93
N LEU A 107 3.95 -15.41 -16.64
CA LEU A 107 4.61 -16.07 -15.51
C LEU A 107 3.79 -17.26 -15.00
N ALA A 108 2.48 -17.13 -14.92
CA ALA A 108 1.57 -18.19 -14.47
C ALA A 108 0.12 -17.88 -14.88
N SER A 109 -0.56 -18.85 -15.48
CA SER A 109 -1.91 -18.67 -16.03
C SER A 109 -3.03 -18.86 -15.02
N ASP A 110 -2.72 -19.40 -13.83
CA ASP A 110 -3.66 -19.73 -12.75
C ASP A 110 -3.57 -18.75 -11.54
N LEU A 111 -2.86 -17.65 -11.72
CA LEU A 111 -2.65 -16.65 -10.68
C LEU A 111 -3.35 -15.34 -10.99
N LEU A 112 -3.86 -14.71 -9.93
CA LEU A 112 -4.36 -13.34 -9.95
C LEU A 112 -3.30 -12.42 -9.34
N ALA A 113 -2.96 -11.34 -10.04
CA ALA A 113 -2.05 -10.34 -9.51
C ALA A 113 -2.76 -9.40 -8.54
N VAL A 114 -2.10 -9.14 -7.43
CA VAL A 114 -2.48 -8.14 -6.44
C VAL A 114 -1.44 -7.03 -6.45
N PRO A 115 -1.75 -5.85 -6.99
CA PRO A 115 -0.88 -4.68 -6.94
C PRO A 115 -0.38 -4.36 -5.54
N LEU A 116 0.87 -3.97 -5.44
CA LEU A 116 1.53 -3.53 -4.20
C LEU A 116 1.91 -2.04 -4.34
N GLY A 117 3.11 -1.73 -4.77
CA GLY A 117 3.62 -0.38 -4.90
C GLY A 117 4.00 -0.04 -6.34
N ALA A 118 3.61 1.15 -6.78
CA ALA A 118 3.92 1.66 -8.09
C ALA A 118 5.14 2.60 -8.07
N LEU A 119 5.90 2.62 -9.17
CA LEU A 119 7.03 3.51 -9.39
C LEU A 119 6.83 4.27 -10.70
N SER A 120 6.70 5.59 -10.60
CA SER A 120 6.48 6.49 -11.73
C SER A 120 7.81 6.86 -12.39
N THR A 121 8.26 6.01 -13.29
CA THR A 121 9.45 6.18 -14.15
C THR A 121 9.04 6.02 -15.62
N ALA A 122 9.96 6.11 -16.53
CA ALA A 122 9.75 5.81 -17.94
C ALA A 122 10.69 4.66 -18.35
N PRO A 123 10.18 3.42 -18.53
CA PRO A 123 8.79 2.98 -18.28
C PRO A 123 8.40 2.97 -16.80
N ALA A 124 7.09 3.06 -16.52
CA ALA A 124 6.58 2.90 -15.16
C ALA A 124 6.61 1.43 -14.73
N TYR A 125 6.82 1.19 -13.44
CA TYR A 125 6.86 -0.15 -12.86
C TYR A 125 5.84 -0.32 -11.73
N LEU A 126 5.43 -1.57 -11.52
CA LEU A 126 4.52 -1.96 -10.45
C LEU A 126 5.02 -3.26 -9.81
N TYR A 127 5.19 -3.26 -8.50
CA TYR A 127 5.38 -4.49 -7.75
C TYR A 127 4.04 -5.15 -7.47
N PHE A 128 3.99 -6.46 -7.53
CA PHE A 128 2.76 -7.21 -7.30
C PHE A 128 3.03 -8.50 -6.52
N SER A 129 2.07 -8.91 -5.73
CA SER A 129 1.97 -10.27 -5.19
C SER A 129 0.93 -11.05 -5.99
N THR A 130 0.74 -12.32 -5.67
CA THR A 130 -0.23 -13.14 -6.36
C THR A 130 -1.13 -13.91 -5.40
N LEU A 131 -2.34 -14.20 -5.88
CA LEU A 131 -3.31 -15.11 -5.28
C LEU A 131 -3.69 -16.17 -6.29
N ARG A 132 -3.97 -17.39 -5.81
CA ARG A 132 -4.59 -18.44 -6.60
C ARG A 132 -6.10 -18.20 -6.68
N GLU A 133 -6.77 -18.78 -7.66
CA GLU A 133 -8.24 -18.66 -7.82
C GLU A 133 -9.04 -19.03 -6.57
N ASN A 134 -8.52 -19.93 -5.73
CA ASN A 134 -9.15 -20.31 -4.47
C ASN A 134 -8.87 -19.32 -3.31
N GLY A 135 -8.24 -18.18 -3.59
CA GLY A 135 -7.86 -17.17 -2.60
C GLY A 135 -6.60 -17.53 -1.79
N ALA A 136 -6.00 -18.69 -2.01
CA ALA A 136 -4.73 -19.00 -1.37
C ALA A 136 -3.62 -18.11 -1.94
N PRO A 137 -2.67 -17.69 -1.11
CA PRO A 137 -1.53 -16.91 -1.59
C PRO A 137 -0.73 -17.65 -2.66
N GLY A 138 -0.32 -16.91 -3.70
CA GLY A 138 0.52 -17.40 -4.78
C GLY A 138 2.01 -17.54 -4.39
N ASP A 139 2.88 -17.63 -5.38
CA ASP A 139 4.24 -18.13 -5.17
C ASP A 139 5.26 -17.07 -4.71
N GLY A 140 4.96 -15.78 -4.91
CA GLY A 140 5.93 -14.74 -4.55
C GLY A 140 5.50 -13.32 -4.90
N ILE A 141 6.51 -12.46 -4.97
CA ILE A 141 6.40 -11.07 -5.37
C ILE A 141 7.19 -10.87 -6.66
N GLY A 142 6.59 -10.21 -7.63
CA GLY A 142 7.19 -9.90 -8.91
C GLY A 142 7.17 -8.41 -9.22
N VAL A 143 7.77 -8.06 -10.34
CA VAL A 143 7.72 -6.73 -10.94
C VAL A 143 7.09 -6.82 -12.33
N ALA A 144 6.23 -5.84 -12.62
CA ALA A 144 5.58 -5.64 -13.90
C ALA A 144 5.95 -4.26 -14.45
N ARG A 145 6.07 -4.18 -15.77
CA ARG A 145 6.36 -2.95 -16.52
C ARG A 145 5.11 -2.48 -17.25
N TYR A 146 4.86 -1.19 -17.25
CA TYR A 146 3.76 -0.63 -18.00
C TYR A 146 4.02 -0.72 -19.52
N GLU A 147 3.04 -1.23 -20.26
CA GLU A 147 3.06 -1.37 -21.70
C GLU A 147 1.92 -0.50 -22.29
N PRO A 148 2.25 0.66 -22.88
CA PRO A 148 1.26 1.60 -23.38
C PRO A 148 0.33 0.99 -24.45
N GLY A 149 0.84 0.08 -25.28
CA GLY A 149 0.07 -0.56 -26.36
C GLY A 149 -1.12 -1.40 -25.88
N VAL A 150 -1.10 -1.86 -24.63
CA VAL A 150 -2.18 -2.63 -24.01
C VAL A 150 -2.77 -1.92 -22.79
N ALA A 151 -2.22 -0.77 -22.39
CA ALA A 151 -2.60 0.03 -21.24
C ALA A 151 -2.61 -0.78 -19.93
N LYS A 152 -1.61 -1.66 -19.72
CA LYS A 152 -1.50 -2.55 -18.57
C LYS A 152 -0.05 -2.65 -18.09
N PHE A 153 0.11 -3.08 -16.85
CA PHE A 153 1.38 -3.58 -16.36
C PHE A 153 1.52 -5.07 -16.73
N VAL A 154 2.53 -5.40 -17.50
CA VAL A 154 2.85 -6.77 -17.91
C VAL A 154 3.93 -7.30 -17.00
N ALA A 155 3.68 -8.43 -16.37
CA ALA A 155 4.64 -9.07 -15.45
C ALA A 155 5.91 -9.48 -16.18
N VAL A 156 7.06 -9.08 -15.66
CA VAL A 156 8.37 -9.34 -16.25
C VAL A 156 9.06 -10.53 -15.59
N THR A 157 9.14 -10.52 -14.26
CA THR A 157 9.86 -11.55 -13.51
C THR A 157 9.40 -11.67 -12.07
N TRP A 158 9.67 -12.82 -11.45
CA TRP A 158 9.63 -13.01 -10.01
C TRP A 158 10.90 -12.47 -9.37
N LEU A 159 10.74 -11.72 -8.26
CA LEU A 159 11.87 -11.17 -7.51
C LEU A 159 12.08 -11.88 -6.19
N TRP A 160 11.04 -12.16 -5.45
CA TRP A 160 11.13 -12.75 -4.11
C TRP A 160 10.10 -13.85 -3.90
N THR A 161 10.48 -14.85 -3.13
CA THR A 161 9.60 -15.88 -2.59
C THR A 161 8.87 -15.35 -1.34
N ARG A 162 7.79 -16.02 -0.94
CA ARG A 162 6.91 -15.57 0.15
C ARG A 162 7.49 -15.61 1.56
N ASP A 163 8.57 -16.33 1.76
CA ASP A 163 9.31 -16.41 3.04
C ASP A 163 10.13 -15.16 3.32
N ARG A 164 10.32 -14.32 2.31
CA ARG A 164 11.00 -13.03 2.41
C ARG A 164 10.08 -11.94 2.95
N PRO A 165 10.61 -10.78 3.42
CA PRO A 165 9.79 -9.60 3.62
C PRO A 165 8.95 -9.31 2.37
N SER A 166 7.72 -8.86 2.56
CA SER A 166 6.82 -8.48 1.46
C SER A 166 7.31 -7.19 0.79
N TYR A 167 8.51 -7.23 0.18
CA TYR A 167 9.05 -6.09 -0.57
C TYR A 167 8.07 -5.67 -1.67
N GLY A 168 8.11 -4.39 -2.02
CA GLY A 168 7.24 -3.82 -3.04
C GLY A 168 6.01 -3.11 -2.49
N SER A 169 5.79 -3.07 -1.17
CA SER A 169 4.71 -2.25 -0.61
C SER A 169 4.90 -0.76 -0.89
N SER A 170 6.12 -0.31 -1.08
CA SER A 170 6.45 1.03 -1.59
C SER A 170 7.76 0.97 -2.35
N ALA A 171 7.85 1.73 -3.43
CA ALA A 171 9.09 1.90 -4.19
C ALA A 171 9.30 3.38 -4.50
N VAL A 172 10.51 3.87 -4.23
CA VAL A 172 10.87 5.27 -4.49
C VAL A 172 12.19 5.36 -5.22
N LEU A 173 12.26 6.30 -6.16
CA LEU A 173 13.49 6.61 -6.88
C LEU A 173 14.23 7.74 -6.14
N ASN A 174 15.50 7.50 -5.82
CA ASN A 174 16.40 8.53 -5.32
C ASN A 174 17.70 8.50 -6.16
N GLY A 175 17.90 9.53 -6.96
CA GLY A 175 18.92 9.53 -8.00
C GLY A 175 18.65 8.45 -9.05
N ASN A 176 19.55 7.50 -9.22
CA ASN A 176 19.40 6.35 -10.13
C ASN A 176 19.16 5.03 -9.39
N THR A 177 18.85 5.09 -8.10
CA THR A 177 18.61 3.92 -7.26
C THR A 177 17.15 3.85 -6.84
N VAL A 178 16.54 2.71 -7.05
CA VAL A 178 15.19 2.38 -6.55
C VAL A 178 15.35 1.76 -5.17
N TYR A 179 14.67 2.35 -4.20
CA TYR A 179 14.55 1.83 -2.84
C TYR A 179 13.18 1.18 -2.67
N VAL A 180 13.16 -0.08 -2.25
CA VAL A 180 11.96 -0.90 -2.19
C VAL A 180 11.71 -1.32 -0.75
N PHE A 181 10.60 -0.86 -0.21
CA PHE A 181 10.19 -1.16 1.15
C PHE A 181 9.27 -2.38 1.20
N GLY A 182 9.30 -3.08 2.32
CA GLY A 182 8.42 -4.20 2.57
C GLY A 182 8.26 -4.47 4.05
N GLY A 183 7.21 -5.21 4.38
CA GLY A 183 6.93 -5.61 5.76
C GLY A 183 7.15 -7.10 5.96
N LYS A 184 7.53 -7.49 7.18
CA LYS A 184 7.56 -8.89 7.60
C LYS A 184 7.03 -9.00 9.03
N ALA A 185 6.12 -9.95 9.24
CA ALA A 185 5.70 -10.28 10.60
C ALA A 185 6.90 -10.73 11.43
N ALA A 186 7.19 -9.98 12.49
CA ALA A 186 8.28 -10.28 13.41
C ALA A 186 7.81 -11.21 14.53
N ARG A 187 6.58 -11.01 15.00
CA ARG A 187 5.89 -11.78 16.04
C ARG A 187 4.39 -11.50 15.93
N PHE A 188 3.61 -12.14 16.79
CA PHE A 188 2.17 -11.90 16.83
C PHE A 188 1.87 -10.40 17.07
N LEU A 189 1.05 -9.83 16.19
CA LEU A 189 0.68 -8.40 16.15
C LEU A 189 1.87 -7.42 16.08
N ALA A 190 3.02 -7.86 15.62
CA ALA A 190 4.14 -6.99 15.34
C ALA A 190 4.72 -7.31 13.96
N ALA A 191 5.07 -6.27 13.24
CA ALA A 191 5.75 -6.38 11.97
C ALA A 191 6.87 -5.35 11.91
N ASP A 192 7.89 -5.65 11.13
CA ASP A 192 9.02 -4.76 10.92
C ASP A 192 9.11 -4.37 9.46
N VAL A 193 9.59 -3.16 9.22
CA VAL A 193 9.87 -2.64 7.87
C VAL A 193 11.28 -3.02 7.46
N TYR A 194 11.42 -3.55 6.27
CA TYR A 194 12.68 -3.90 5.62
C TYR A 194 12.89 -3.03 4.39
N LEU A 195 14.15 -2.90 3.98
CA LEU A 195 14.54 -2.10 2.82
C LEU A 195 15.47 -2.88 1.91
N ALA A 196 15.15 -2.88 0.62
CA ALA A 196 16.03 -3.30 -0.45
C ALA A 196 16.33 -2.12 -1.38
N ARG A 197 17.38 -2.22 -2.20
CA ARG A 197 17.69 -1.25 -3.25
C ARG A 197 18.18 -1.95 -4.50
N VAL A 198 18.02 -1.28 -5.65
CA VAL A 198 18.49 -1.75 -6.94
C VAL A 198 18.75 -0.56 -7.87
N PRO A 199 19.75 -0.57 -8.76
CA PRO A 199 19.84 0.40 -9.85
C PRO A 199 18.56 0.35 -10.73
N LEU A 200 18.03 1.50 -11.13
CA LEU A 200 16.81 1.54 -11.96
C LEU A 200 16.93 0.71 -13.23
N SER A 201 18.13 0.71 -13.87
CA SER A 201 18.41 -0.08 -15.06
C SER A 201 18.38 -1.60 -14.86
N GLU A 202 18.39 -2.05 -13.61
CA GLU A 202 18.44 -3.46 -13.23
C GLU A 202 17.23 -3.91 -12.41
N ILE A 203 16.18 -3.09 -12.37
CA ILE A 203 14.96 -3.33 -11.54
C ILE A 203 14.28 -4.67 -11.83
N GLU A 204 14.45 -5.20 -13.05
CA GLU A 204 13.92 -6.49 -13.48
C GLU A 204 14.84 -7.68 -13.14
N GLN A 205 16.01 -7.45 -12.53
CA GLN A 205 17.01 -8.46 -12.22
C GLN A 205 17.03 -8.78 -10.73
N SER A 206 16.47 -9.91 -10.33
CA SER A 206 16.39 -10.30 -8.91
C SER A 206 17.76 -10.36 -8.22
N ALA A 207 18.81 -10.74 -8.95
CA ALA A 207 20.19 -10.83 -8.43
C ALA A 207 20.87 -9.48 -8.21
N ALA A 208 20.30 -8.37 -8.75
CA ALA A 208 20.86 -7.03 -8.61
C ALA A 208 20.41 -6.32 -7.33
N TYR A 209 19.44 -6.90 -6.61
CA TYR A 209 18.94 -6.30 -5.38
C TYR A 209 19.90 -6.49 -4.22
N GLU A 210 20.16 -5.41 -3.51
CA GLU A 210 20.87 -5.39 -2.25
C GLU A 210 19.91 -5.09 -1.10
N TYR A 211 20.15 -5.69 0.05
CA TYR A 211 19.30 -5.62 1.24
C TYR A 211 20.00 -4.87 2.36
N TRP A 212 19.26 -4.01 3.04
CA TRP A 212 19.75 -3.32 4.21
C TRP A 212 20.06 -4.29 5.35
N GLN A 213 21.31 -4.28 5.83
CA GLN A 213 21.79 -5.17 6.89
C GLN A 213 22.05 -4.43 8.21
N GLY A 214 21.63 -3.15 8.28
CA GLY A 214 21.90 -2.31 9.43
C GLY A 214 23.28 -1.67 9.44
N GLY A 215 23.46 -0.66 10.30
CA GLY A 215 24.76 -0.01 10.49
C GLY A 215 25.37 0.65 9.25
N GLY A 216 24.59 0.97 8.24
CA GLY A 216 25.05 1.51 6.96
C GLY A 216 25.41 0.45 5.91
N ASN A 217 25.29 -0.83 6.21
CA ASN A 217 25.70 -1.93 5.34
C ASN A 217 24.59 -2.39 4.40
N TRP A 218 25.00 -2.81 3.21
CA TRP A 218 24.17 -3.41 2.18
C TRP A 218 24.80 -4.72 1.71
N GLY A 219 23.99 -5.70 1.36
CA GLY A 219 24.48 -6.98 0.83
C GLY A 219 23.44 -7.69 -0.02
N ALA A 220 23.91 -8.63 -0.85
CA ALA A 220 23.07 -9.39 -1.78
C ALA A 220 22.20 -10.45 -1.10
N GLU A 221 22.48 -10.78 0.17
CA GLU A 221 21.82 -11.87 0.88
C GLU A 221 20.57 -11.37 1.62
N ALA A 222 19.40 -11.65 1.09
CA ALA A 222 18.11 -11.24 1.66
C ALA A 222 17.87 -11.81 3.07
N ASP A 223 18.47 -12.95 3.41
CA ASP A 223 18.36 -13.57 4.73
C ASP A 223 19.11 -12.81 5.83
N LEU A 224 20.08 -11.98 5.44
CA LEU A 224 20.82 -11.10 6.35
C LEU A 224 20.21 -9.71 6.45
N ALA A 225 19.05 -9.47 5.82
CA ALA A 225 18.35 -8.20 5.92
C ALA A 225 17.98 -7.91 7.37
N ALA A 226 18.27 -6.68 7.82
CA ALA A 226 17.92 -6.19 9.13
C ALA A 226 16.69 -5.27 9.06
N PRO A 227 15.85 -5.22 10.11
CA PRO A 227 14.78 -4.26 10.18
C PRO A 227 15.30 -2.82 10.07
N LEU A 228 14.62 -2.02 9.26
CA LEU A 228 14.85 -0.58 9.15
C LEU A 228 14.09 0.18 10.23
N VAL A 229 12.83 -0.25 10.45
CA VAL A 229 11.90 0.32 11.43
C VAL A 229 11.06 -0.80 12.02
N GLU A 230 10.86 -0.75 13.33
CA GLU A 230 9.96 -1.67 14.03
C GLU A 230 8.52 -1.15 14.03
N GLY A 231 7.56 -2.06 14.01
CA GLY A 231 6.14 -1.78 14.23
C GLY A 231 5.33 -1.34 13.01
N GLY A 232 5.89 -1.45 11.81
CA GLY A 232 5.19 -1.04 10.56
C GLY A 232 4.75 -2.23 9.71
N VAL A 233 3.55 -2.15 9.15
CA VAL A 233 3.04 -3.10 8.14
C VAL A 233 2.85 -2.37 6.82
N SER A 234 3.28 -2.96 5.72
CA SER A 234 3.06 -2.44 4.36
C SER A 234 3.32 -0.92 4.23
N PRO A 235 4.52 -0.42 4.59
CA PRO A 235 4.77 1.01 4.62
C PRO A 235 4.62 1.63 3.24
N SER A 236 4.18 2.89 3.21
CA SER A 236 4.27 3.76 2.05
C SER A 236 5.24 4.89 2.33
N VAL A 237 6.13 5.17 1.40
CA VAL A 237 7.21 6.15 1.57
C VAL A 237 7.20 7.12 0.41
N THR A 238 7.42 8.41 0.70
CA THR A 238 7.57 9.45 -0.32
C THR A 238 8.54 10.52 0.13
N TRP A 239 9.10 11.26 -0.84
CA TRP A 239 9.85 12.48 -0.59
C TRP A 239 8.93 13.70 -0.66
N ASN A 240 9.02 14.58 0.35
CA ASN A 240 8.37 15.89 0.27
C ASN A 240 9.45 16.96 0.01
N PRO A 241 9.40 17.62 -1.16
CA PRO A 241 10.44 18.59 -1.54
C PRO A 241 10.33 19.92 -0.82
N VAL A 242 9.16 20.29 -0.28
CA VAL A 242 8.96 21.55 0.46
C VAL A 242 9.60 21.47 1.84
N HIS A 243 9.38 20.33 2.51
CA HIS A 243 9.92 20.10 3.84
C HIS A 243 11.29 19.43 3.84
N GLU A 244 11.80 19.05 2.66
CA GLU A 244 13.08 18.33 2.49
C GLU A 244 13.14 17.10 3.41
N ARG A 245 12.07 16.30 3.43
CA ARG A 245 11.91 15.11 4.29
C ARG A 245 11.35 13.94 3.52
N TRP A 246 11.84 12.77 3.87
CA TRP A 246 11.16 11.52 3.59
C TRP A 246 10.03 11.36 4.60
N LEU A 247 8.86 11.00 4.12
CA LEU A 247 7.68 10.66 4.92
C LEU A 247 7.39 9.17 4.73
N MET A 248 7.23 8.46 5.82
CA MET A 248 6.77 7.07 5.86
C MET A 248 5.44 7.03 6.59
N ALA A 249 4.43 6.44 5.97
CA ALA A 249 3.12 6.20 6.58
C ALA A 249 2.81 4.69 6.59
N TYR A 250 2.19 4.22 7.66
CA TYR A 250 1.78 2.83 7.81
C TYR A 250 0.69 2.69 8.88
N ALA A 251 0.03 1.55 8.91
CA ALA A 251 -0.77 1.12 10.05
C ALA A 251 0.04 0.12 10.88
N THR A 252 -0.06 0.19 12.20
CA THR A 252 0.36 -0.93 13.05
C THR A 252 -0.71 -2.03 12.99
N PRO A 253 -0.39 -3.30 13.26
CA PRO A 253 -1.40 -4.35 13.24
C PRO A 253 -2.60 -4.00 14.12
N LEU A 254 -3.81 -4.08 13.57
CA LEU A 254 -5.08 -3.76 14.22
C LEU A 254 -5.24 -2.29 14.64
N ALA A 255 -4.45 -1.39 14.07
CA ALA A 255 -4.54 0.03 14.39
C ALA A 255 -5.90 0.64 14.01
N ARG A 256 -6.24 1.68 14.72
CA ARG A 256 -7.37 2.57 14.42
C ARG A 256 -6.92 3.97 14.02
N ASP A 257 -5.61 4.13 13.85
CA ASP A 257 -4.97 5.36 13.40
C ASP A 257 -3.82 5.07 12.43
N VAL A 258 -3.53 6.06 11.62
CA VAL A 258 -2.38 6.08 10.72
C VAL A 258 -1.17 6.59 11.50
N THR A 259 -0.08 5.85 11.42
CA THR A 259 1.21 6.26 11.98
C THR A 259 2.11 6.82 10.89
N VAL A 260 2.81 7.90 11.21
CA VAL A 260 3.82 8.50 10.32
C VAL A 260 5.18 8.64 11.01
N ARG A 261 6.22 8.66 10.19
CA ARG A 261 7.60 8.98 10.57
C ARG A 261 8.21 9.87 9.49
N THR A 262 9.17 10.69 9.89
CA THR A 262 9.98 11.50 8.96
C THR A 262 11.45 11.10 9.03
N GLY A 263 12.20 11.36 7.96
CA GLY A 263 13.63 11.11 7.90
C GLY A 263 14.34 12.06 6.92
N LEU A 264 15.62 12.32 7.15
CA LEU A 264 16.46 13.11 6.23
C LEU A 264 17.00 12.27 5.07
N ASP A 265 17.10 10.97 5.29
CA ASP A 265 17.57 10.00 4.30
C ASP A 265 16.56 8.87 4.18
N VAL A 266 16.42 8.28 3.00
CA VAL A 266 15.50 7.17 2.72
C VAL A 266 15.75 5.93 3.59
N LYS A 267 16.99 5.74 4.03
CA LYS A 267 17.39 4.68 4.97
C LYS A 267 17.35 5.13 6.45
N GLY A 268 16.86 6.33 6.73
CA GLY A 268 16.80 6.89 8.05
C GLY A 268 18.10 7.63 8.50
N PRO A 269 18.24 7.95 9.78
CA PRO A 269 17.34 7.54 10.86
C PRO A 269 15.93 8.15 10.71
N TRP A 270 14.92 7.32 11.02
CA TRP A 270 13.54 7.75 11.03
C TRP A 270 13.16 8.29 12.42
N SER A 271 12.30 9.28 12.46
CA SER A 271 11.77 9.84 13.71
C SER A 271 11.04 8.79 14.56
N ALA A 272 10.74 9.11 15.81
CA ALA A 272 9.78 8.35 16.59
C ALA A 272 8.42 8.28 15.85
N PRO A 273 7.63 7.20 16.04
CA PRO A 273 6.31 7.09 15.43
C PRO A 273 5.38 8.16 16.01
N MET A 274 4.55 8.75 15.13
CA MET A 274 3.52 9.71 15.51
C MET A 274 2.18 9.28 14.96
N SER A 275 1.12 9.33 15.76
CA SER A 275 -0.25 9.19 15.28
C SER A 275 -0.59 10.43 14.43
N PHE A 276 -0.95 10.20 13.17
CA PHE A 276 -1.23 11.27 12.22
C PHE A 276 -2.73 11.56 12.10
N ALA A 277 -3.53 10.50 11.95
CA ALA A 277 -4.94 10.59 11.69
C ALA A 277 -5.68 9.37 12.23
N ALA A 278 -6.84 9.58 12.82
CA ALA A 278 -7.76 8.48 13.07
C ALA A 278 -8.30 7.94 11.74
N CYS A 279 -8.33 6.62 11.60
CA CYS A 279 -8.92 5.97 10.44
C CYS A 279 -10.44 6.19 10.42
N ASP A 280 -10.99 6.33 9.22
CA ASP A 280 -12.45 6.44 9.02
C ASP A 280 -13.07 5.04 9.04
N LEU A 281 -13.34 4.53 10.23
CA LEU A 281 -13.83 3.18 10.46
C LEU A 281 -15.35 3.18 10.69
N PRO A 282 -16.07 2.10 10.28
CA PRO A 282 -17.49 1.96 10.52
C PRO A 282 -17.79 1.98 12.04
N SER A 283 -18.69 2.87 12.47
CA SER A 283 -19.13 2.92 13.87
C SER A 283 -19.94 1.69 14.29
N SER A 284 -20.50 0.98 13.31
CA SER A 284 -21.25 -0.28 13.49
C SER A 284 -20.38 -1.48 13.78
N ASP A 285 -19.05 -1.39 13.56
CA ASP A 285 -18.12 -2.50 13.68
C ASP A 285 -16.94 -2.12 14.58
N ALA A 286 -17.06 -2.46 15.86
CA ALA A 286 -16.02 -2.20 16.86
C ALA A 286 -14.72 -2.98 16.62
N GLN A 287 -14.75 -4.03 15.78
CA GLN A 287 -13.60 -4.86 15.44
C GLN A 287 -12.95 -4.46 14.11
N SER A 288 -13.41 -3.34 13.53
CA SER A 288 -12.78 -2.76 12.34
C SER A 288 -11.44 -2.10 12.71
N PHE A 289 -10.52 -2.18 11.78
CA PHE A 289 -9.18 -1.57 11.87
C PHE A 289 -8.75 -1.08 10.48
N CYS A 290 -7.76 -0.22 10.43
CA CYS A 290 -7.16 0.20 9.17
C CYS A 290 -5.92 -0.61 8.81
N ASP A 291 -5.71 -0.73 7.51
CA ASP A 291 -4.60 -1.46 6.89
C ASP A 291 -4.23 -0.78 5.57
N ASP A 292 -3.18 -1.26 4.91
CA ASP A 292 -2.78 -0.81 3.57
C ASP A 292 -2.73 0.72 3.41
N VAL A 293 -2.07 1.40 4.34
CA VAL A 293 -1.88 2.87 4.25
C VAL A 293 -0.96 3.20 3.09
N VAL A 294 -1.40 4.10 2.19
CA VAL A 294 -0.65 4.52 1.02
C VAL A 294 -0.65 6.04 0.89
N LEU A 295 0.54 6.62 0.74
CA LEU A 295 0.74 8.03 0.41
C LEU A 295 0.58 8.25 -1.10
N HIS A 296 -0.09 9.34 -1.48
CA HIS A 296 -0.36 9.69 -2.87
C HIS A 296 0.30 11.05 -3.24
N PRO A 297 1.63 11.10 -3.40
CA PRO A 297 2.31 12.35 -3.71
C PRO A 297 1.89 12.97 -5.05
N LEU A 298 1.39 12.15 -5.98
CA LEU A 298 0.90 12.60 -7.29
C LEU A 298 -0.48 13.27 -7.21
N LEU A 299 -1.21 13.08 -6.12
CA LEU A 299 -2.52 13.68 -5.84
C LEU A 299 -2.41 14.87 -4.86
N ALA A 300 -1.25 15.04 -4.22
CA ALA A 300 -1.01 16.06 -3.23
C ALA A 300 -0.46 17.36 -3.86
N GLU A 301 -0.82 18.52 -3.30
CA GLU A 301 -0.02 19.73 -3.49
C GLU A 301 1.30 19.59 -2.72
N PRO A 302 2.32 20.39 -3.02
CA PRO A 302 3.63 20.22 -2.40
C PRO A 302 3.64 20.27 -0.87
N ASP A 303 2.70 21.01 -0.26
CA ASP A 303 2.58 21.20 1.20
C ASP A 303 1.47 20.32 1.82
N ASP A 304 0.92 19.40 1.03
CA ASP A 304 -0.17 18.55 1.45
C ASP A 304 0.29 17.10 1.64
N ILE A 305 -0.49 16.37 2.42
CA ILE A 305 -0.42 14.92 2.55
C ILE A 305 -1.76 14.34 2.11
N VAL A 306 -1.74 13.59 1.02
CA VAL A 306 -2.87 12.78 0.58
C VAL A 306 -2.52 11.32 0.81
N LEU A 307 -3.36 10.61 1.54
CA LEU A 307 -3.17 9.19 1.77
C LEU A 307 -4.48 8.42 1.68
N SER A 308 -4.39 7.13 1.40
CA SER A 308 -5.49 6.19 1.53
C SER A 308 -5.22 5.15 2.59
N HIS A 309 -6.28 4.56 3.12
CA HIS A 309 -6.22 3.36 3.94
C HIS A 309 -7.37 2.41 3.59
N ALA A 310 -7.10 1.12 3.67
CA ALA A 310 -8.13 0.10 3.60
C ALA A 310 -8.81 -0.06 4.95
N VAL A 311 -10.11 -0.39 4.94
CA VAL A 311 -10.87 -0.79 6.12
C VAL A 311 -10.96 -2.31 6.15
N ARG A 312 -10.57 -2.90 7.27
CA ARG A 312 -10.61 -4.35 7.51
C ARG A 312 -11.42 -4.65 8.76
N SER A 313 -11.92 -5.86 8.87
CA SER A 313 -12.58 -6.37 10.09
C SER A 313 -12.45 -7.87 10.19
N PHE A 314 -12.30 -8.37 11.43
CA PHE A 314 -12.40 -9.79 11.70
C PHE A 314 -13.84 -10.32 11.63
N ASN A 315 -14.82 -9.44 11.84
CA ASN A 315 -16.25 -9.78 11.89
C ASN A 315 -17.01 -9.19 10.70
N ARG A 316 -16.39 -9.08 9.54
CA ARG A 316 -17.10 -8.61 8.35
C ARG A 316 -18.38 -9.41 8.19
N LEU A 317 -19.48 -8.83 8.61
CA LEU A 317 -20.79 -9.44 8.52
C LEU A 317 -21.16 -9.56 7.04
N ALA A 318 -21.63 -10.73 6.63
CA ALA A 318 -22.09 -10.95 5.25
C ALA A 318 -23.25 -10.01 4.85
N SER A 319 -23.88 -9.38 5.83
CA SER A 319 -24.99 -8.41 5.66
C SER A 319 -24.54 -6.95 5.71
N ALA A 320 -23.27 -6.66 6.05
CA ALA A 320 -22.79 -5.28 6.09
C ALA A 320 -22.65 -4.73 4.66
N PRO A 321 -23.01 -3.47 4.40
CA PRO A 321 -22.79 -2.84 3.11
C PRO A 321 -21.31 -2.91 2.73
N LEU A 322 -21.00 -3.23 1.48
CA LEU A 322 -19.62 -3.23 0.98
C LEU A 322 -18.97 -1.85 1.14
N SER A 323 -19.76 -0.79 1.03
CA SER A 323 -19.33 0.60 1.24
C SER A 323 -18.73 0.88 2.62
N ASP A 324 -19.02 0.05 3.63
CA ASP A 324 -18.43 0.20 4.96
C ASP A 324 -16.94 -0.20 5.00
N TYR A 325 -16.50 -1.01 4.03
CA TYR A 325 -15.15 -1.56 3.95
C TYR A 325 -14.37 -1.06 2.72
N GLU A 326 -14.86 -0.01 2.07
CA GLU A 326 -14.15 0.65 0.98
C GLU A 326 -12.88 1.33 1.46
N THR A 327 -11.93 1.46 0.54
CA THR A 327 -10.73 2.26 0.75
C THR A 327 -11.12 3.73 0.93
N ARG A 328 -10.57 4.36 1.95
CA ARG A 328 -10.79 5.78 2.29
C ARG A 328 -9.61 6.62 1.87
N LEU A 329 -9.88 7.82 1.38
CA LEU A 329 -8.87 8.84 1.16
C LEU A 329 -8.97 9.94 2.22
N LEU A 330 -7.81 10.35 2.70
CA LEU A 330 -7.65 11.44 3.65
C LEU A 330 -6.71 12.49 3.04
N HIS A 331 -7.08 13.75 3.19
CA HIS A 331 -6.28 14.91 2.80
C HIS A 331 -6.01 15.77 4.03
N SER A 332 -4.77 16.24 4.17
CA SER A 332 -4.35 17.15 5.23
C SER A 332 -3.19 18.00 4.73
N THR A 333 -3.05 19.20 5.24
CA THR A 333 -1.80 19.96 5.12
C THR A 333 -0.71 19.32 5.98
N TRP A 334 0.55 19.59 5.66
CA TRP A 334 1.69 19.10 6.46
C TRP A 334 1.57 19.63 7.90
N PRO A 335 1.51 18.75 8.91
CA PRO A 335 1.37 19.20 10.29
C PRO A 335 2.62 19.90 10.78
N THR A 336 2.47 21.03 11.44
CA THR A 336 3.60 21.77 12.04
C THR A 336 4.35 20.98 13.12
N THR A 337 3.77 19.86 13.56
CA THR A 337 4.38 18.94 14.54
C THR A 337 5.26 17.88 13.92
N LEU A 338 5.22 17.71 12.58
CA LEU A 338 6.17 16.84 11.88
C LEU A 338 7.51 17.56 11.76
N PRO A 339 8.59 16.95 12.29
CA PRO A 339 9.92 17.56 12.27
C PRO A 339 10.52 17.66 10.88
#